data_12432d54cd57c63fc7e0cef086d4aa34
#
_entry.id   12432d54cd57c63fc7e0cef086d4aa34
#
_cell.length_a   1.000
_cell.length_b   1.000
_cell.length_c   1.000
_cell.angle_alpha   90.00
_cell.angle_beta   90.00
_cell.angle_gamma   90.00
#
_symmetry.space_group_name_H-M   'P 1'
#
loop_
_entity.id
_entity.type
_entity.pdbx_description
1 polymer ?
#
loop_
_entity_poly.entity_id
_entity_poly.type
_entity_poly.pdbx_seq_one_letter_code
_entity_poly.pdbx_strand_id
1 'polypeptide(L)'
;VLGGVQVNVSGNLSVSDIFYPVNGSLVTLFDKNVSAAEALGNLRSKNMLGTDARINIVGFGAFRKDHKTFWSFDLNVRMEAEANMPYSLFDFLKNGRNEAVINDIKASTQAYLEAAFSYSFPLTDQIYLGARGKFLVGAARARTSIDRLDIKLQENSWNIDADGSFEMSGLEMSSMQRPDGSEYYSFDDFDVSSYKGPA
;
A
#
# COMPACT_ATOMS: atom_id res chain seq x y z
N VAL A 1 -27.06 -1.99 -3.89
CA VAL A 1 -25.96 -1.94 -4.86
C VAL A 1 -25.15 -3.21 -4.70
N LEU A 2 -24.90 -3.92 -5.77
CA LEU A 2 -24.03 -5.08 -5.82
C LEU A 2 -22.78 -4.69 -6.62
N GLY A 3 -21.64 -4.67 -5.93
CA GLY A 3 -20.36 -4.37 -6.51
C GLY A 3 -20.08 -2.87 -6.70
N GLY A 4 -18.87 -2.50 -6.42
CA GLY A 4 -18.28 -1.18 -6.65
C GLY A 4 -16.81 -1.24 -6.31
N VAL A 5 -15.97 -0.62 -7.13
CA VAL A 5 -14.54 -0.51 -6.88
C VAL A 5 -14.19 0.96 -6.81
N GLN A 6 -13.47 1.33 -5.77
CA GLN A 6 -12.90 2.65 -5.60
C GLN A 6 -11.40 2.49 -5.33
N VAL A 7 -10.60 3.26 -6.04
CA VAL A 7 -9.15 3.32 -5.83
C VAL A 7 -8.75 4.77 -5.64
N ASN A 8 -8.04 5.05 -4.58
CA ASN A 8 -7.47 6.36 -4.28
C ASN A 8 -5.94 6.23 -4.24
N VAL A 9 -5.27 7.19 -4.82
CA VAL A 9 -3.82 7.31 -4.74
C VAL A 9 -3.50 8.59 -3.98
N SER A 10 -2.57 8.51 -3.05
CA SER A 10 -2.16 9.62 -2.19
C SER A 10 -0.63 9.67 -2.09
N GLY A 11 -0.10 10.77 -1.61
CA GLY A 11 1.33 10.92 -1.43
C GLY A 11 1.83 12.29 -1.87
N ASN A 12 3.13 12.41 -1.96
CA ASN A 12 3.82 13.62 -2.41
C ASN A 12 4.60 13.42 -3.72
N LEU A 13 4.40 12.26 -4.36
CA LEU A 13 4.87 11.97 -5.72
C LEU A 13 3.68 12.13 -6.67
N SER A 14 3.85 12.91 -7.72
CA SER A 14 2.89 13.00 -8.81
C SER A 14 3.26 12.03 -9.94
N VAL A 15 2.31 11.75 -10.81
CA VAL A 15 2.56 10.93 -12.01
C VAL A 15 3.64 11.57 -12.89
N SER A 16 3.68 12.90 -12.96
CA SER A 16 4.68 13.67 -13.70
C SER A 16 6.08 13.62 -13.08
N ASP A 17 6.24 13.21 -11.82
CA ASP A 17 7.55 13.01 -11.20
C ASP A 17 8.13 11.63 -11.51
N ILE A 18 7.30 10.70 -11.97
CA ILE A 18 7.68 9.31 -12.25
C ILE A 18 7.76 9.04 -13.76
N PHE A 19 6.84 9.62 -14.55
CA PHE A 19 6.71 9.36 -15.98
C PHE A 19 6.96 10.61 -16.80
N TYR A 20 7.81 10.48 -17.82
CA TYR A 20 8.27 11.55 -18.70
C TYR A 20 7.94 11.23 -20.15
N PRO A 21 7.41 12.17 -20.92
CA PRO A 21 7.21 12.01 -22.36
C PRO A 21 8.55 12.19 -23.09
N VAL A 22 9.05 11.12 -23.70
CA VAL A 22 10.27 11.15 -24.52
C VAL A 22 9.97 10.54 -25.88
N ASN A 23 10.20 11.31 -26.95
CA ASN A 23 10.01 10.87 -28.34
C ASN A 23 8.63 10.24 -28.61
N GLY A 24 7.57 10.78 -28.02
CA GLY A 24 6.19 10.28 -28.17
C GLY A 24 5.84 9.04 -27.35
N SER A 25 6.75 8.56 -26.48
CA SER A 25 6.53 7.46 -25.54
C SER A 25 6.64 7.95 -24.12
N LEU A 26 5.88 7.31 -23.21
CA LEU A 26 6.01 7.53 -21.77
C LEU A 26 7.09 6.60 -21.22
N VAL A 27 8.12 7.20 -20.61
CA VAL A 27 9.24 6.49 -19.97
C VAL A 27 9.28 6.85 -18.49
N THR A 28 9.94 6.02 -17.67
CA THR A 28 10.11 6.30 -16.24
C THR A 28 11.25 7.27 -15.98
N LEU A 29 11.28 7.85 -14.79
CA LEU A 29 12.38 8.73 -14.34
C LEU A 29 13.77 8.05 -14.42
N PHE A 30 13.83 6.72 -14.46
CA PHE A 30 15.09 5.97 -14.56
C PHE A 30 15.59 5.82 -16.01
N ASP A 31 14.79 6.20 -17.02
CA ASP A 31 15.21 6.12 -18.41
C ASP A 31 16.45 7.01 -18.67
N LYS A 32 17.36 6.51 -19.49
CA LYS A 32 18.61 7.20 -19.84
C LYS A 32 18.41 8.55 -20.55
N ASN A 33 17.28 8.72 -21.23
CA ASN A 33 16.97 9.95 -21.95
C ASN A 33 16.34 11.04 -21.06
N VAL A 34 16.01 10.71 -19.80
CA VAL A 34 15.60 11.69 -18.78
C VAL A 34 16.86 12.13 -18.04
N SER A 35 17.14 13.41 -17.95
CA SER A 35 18.31 13.89 -17.23
C SER A 35 18.18 13.67 -15.72
N ALA A 36 19.30 13.48 -15.02
CA ALA A 36 19.27 13.35 -13.55
C ALA A 36 18.70 14.60 -12.85
N ALA A 37 19.02 15.79 -13.38
CA ALA A 37 18.50 17.04 -12.84
C ALA A 37 16.98 17.14 -12.96
N GLU A 38 16.41 16.69 -14.08
CA GLU A 38 14.98 16.66 -14.31
C GLU A 38 14.29 15.58 -13.45
N ALA A 39 14.84 14.34 -13.45
CA ALA A 39 14.28 13.21 -12.73
C ALA A 39 14.27 13.41 -11.19
N LEU A 40 15.31 14.07 -10.65
CA LEU A 40 15.48 14.23 -9.21
C LEU A 40 15.02 15.61 -8.70
N GLY A 41 14.80 16.59 -9.61
CA GLY A 41 14.54 17.98 -9.24
C GLY A 41 13.26 18.19 -8.43
N ASN A 42 12.24 17.38 -8.65
CA ASN A 42 10.96 17.47 -7.96
C ASN A 42 10.86 16.53 -6.73
N LEU A 43 11.84 15.65 -6.54
CA LEU A 43 11.82 14.68 -5.43
C LEU A 43 12.18 15.38 -4.12
N ARG A 44 11.53 14.94 -3.06
CA ARG A 44 11.75 15.41 -1.69
C ARG A 44 12.73 14.49 -0.96
N SER A 45 13.20 14.91 0.21
CA SER A 45 14.02 14.06 1.08
C SER A 45 13.32 12.75 1.44
N LYS A 46 11.99 12.78 1.60
CA LYS A 46 11.10 11.62 1.77
C LYS A 46 9.98 11.68 0.74
N ASN A 47 9.88 10.63 -0.05
CA ASN A 47 8.87 10.50 -1.09
C ASN A 47 7.89 9.41 -0.71
N MET A 48 6.62 9.79 -0.59
CA MET A 48 5.55 8.91 -0.11
C MET A 48 4.59 8.63 -1.24
N LEU A 49 4.22 7.37 -1.37
CA LEU A 49 3.17 6.91 -2.26
C LEU A 49 2.26 5.98 -1.46
N GLY A 50 0.96 6.26 -1.50
CA GLY A 50 -0.07 5.44 -0.86
C GLY A 50 -1.19 5.12 -1.84
N THR A 51 -1.79 3.96 -1.67
CA THR A 51 -2.99 3.56 -2.38
C THR A 51 -3.98 2.94 -1.41
N ASP A 52 -5.26 3.29 -1.58
CA ASP A 52 -6.40 2.71 -0.87
C ASP A 52 -7.37 2.18 -1.92
N ALA A 53 -7.62 0.89 -1.88
CA ALA A 53 -8.59 0.21 -2.73
C ALA A 53 -9.74 -0.30 -1.87
N ARG A 54 -10.96 -0.01 -2.29
CA ARG A 54 -12.20 -0.46 -1.65
C ARG A 54 -13.05 -1.21 -2.65
N ILE A 55 -13.41 -2.44 -2.32
CA ILE A 55 -14.33 -3.25 -3.10
C ILE A 55 -15.59 -3.42 -2.26
N ASN A 56 -16.69 -2.87 -2.71
CA ASN A 56 -17.99 -3.09 -2.09
C ASN A 56 -18.55 -4.44 -2.55
N ILE A 57 -18.73 -5.37 -1.61
CA ILE A 57 -19.30 -6.70 -1.87
C ILE A 57 -20.80 -6.59 -1.94
N VAL A 58 -21.40 -5.99 -0.92
CA VAL A 58 -22.83 -5.75 -0.82
C VAL A 58 -23.10 -4.47 -0.06
N GLY A 59 -24.05 -3.71 -0.54
CA GLY A 59 -24.55 -2.52 0.14
C GLY A 59 -26.03 -2.37 -0.08
N PHE A 60 -26.77 -2.14 0.97
CA PHE A 60 -28.19 -1.85 0.91
C PHE A 60 -28.57 -0.81 1.96
N GLY A 61 -29.63 -0.10 1.67
CA GLY A 61 -30.17 0.90 2.58
C GLY A 61 -31.59 1.26 2.21
N ALA A 62 -32.30 1.84 3.16
CA ALA A 62 -33.69 2.22 2.96
C ALA A 62 -34.05 3.45 3.79
N PHE A 63 -34.99 4.20 3.28
CA PHE A 63 -35.68 5.19 4.06
C PHE A 63 -36.74 4.51 4.93
N ARG A 64 -36.91 5.03 6.14
CA ARG A 64 -38.04 4.66 6.98
C ARG A 64 -39.36 5.22 6.39
N LYS A 65 -40.51 4.84 6.97
CA LYS A 65 -41.84 5.27 6.53
C LYS A 65 -42.01 6.79 6.53
N ASP A 66 -41.20 7.52 7.30
CA ASP A 66 -41.18 8.98 7.34
C ASP A 66 -40.52 9.64 6.12
N HIS A 67 -39.88 8.83 5.24
CA HIS A 67 -39.11 9.26 4.07
C HIS A 67 -38.00 10.28 4.36
N LYS A 68 -37.67 10.50 5.64
CA LYS A 68 -36.62 11.43 6.09
C LYS A 68 -35.46 10.72 6.79
N THR A 69 -35.75 9.64 7.49
CA THR A 69 -34.76 8.82 8.19
C THR A 69 -34.22 7.74 7.25
N PHE A 70 -32.89 7.67 7.12
CA PHE A 70 -32.20 6.70 6.25
C PHE A 70 -31.27 5.82 7.06
N TRP A 71 -31.19 4.55 6.71
CA TRP A 71 -30.20 3.63 7.23
C TRP A 71 -29.55 2.84 6.07
N SER A 72 -28.30 2.45 6.27
CA SER A 72 -27.60 1.57 5.33
C SER A 72 -26.68 0.60 6.03
N PHE A 73 -26.44 -0.51 5.35
CA PHE A 73 -25.42 -1.49 5.68
C PHE A 73 -24.54 -1.71 4.46
N ASP A 74 -23.22 -1.76 4.69
CA ASP A 74 -22.22 -2.00 3.67
C ASP A 74 -21.23 -3.06 4.14
N LEU A 75 -20.88 -3.99 3.26
CA LEU A 75 -19.78 -4.93 3.45
C LEU A 75 -18.74 -4.68 2.36
N ASN A 76 -17.51 -4.39 2.78
CA ASN A 76 -16.42 -4.03 1.89
C ASN A 76 -15.17 -4.85 2.19
N VAL A 77 -14.39 -5.14 1.15
CA VAL A 77 -12.97 -5.46 1.28
C VAL A 77 -12.19 -4.18 1.08
N ARG A 78 -11.23 -3.92 1.95
CA ARG A 78 -10.31 -2.81 1.84
C ARG A 78 -8.88 -3.30 1.78
N MET A 79 -8.10 -2.68 0.91
CA MET A 79 -6.67 -2.91 0.76
C MET A 79 -5.98 -1.56 0.77
N GLU A 80 -4.97 -1.44 1.61
CA GLU A 80 -4.16 -0.25 1.72
C GLU A 80 -2.70 -0.64 1.50
N ALA A 81 -1.97 0.13 0.71
CA ALA A 81 -0.53 -0.01 0.55
C ALA A 81 0.11 1.36 0.62
N GLU A 82 1.25 1.43 1.28
CA GLU A 82 2.02 2.65 1.49
C GLU A 82 3.51 2.36 1.34
N ALA A 83 4.21 3.24 0.66
CA ALA A 83 5.66 3.19 0.53
C ALA A 83 6.26 4.55 0.84
N ASN A 84 7.36 4.56 1.59
CA ASN A 84 8.20 5.72 1.84
C ASN A 84 9.60 5.43 1.29
N MET A 85 10.04 6.26 0.36
CA MET A 85 11.29 6.11 -0.37
C MET A 85 12.13 7.37 -0.18
N PRO A 86 13.34 7.28 0.39
CA PRO A 86 14.23 8.42 0.55
C PRO A 86 14.80 8.88 -0.79
N TYR A 87 15.15 10.17 -0.88
CA TYR A 87 15.81 10.75 -2.05
C TYR A 87 17.08 9.98 -2.45
N SER A 88 17.85 9.53 -1.47
CA SER A 88 19.10 8.80 -1.70
C SER A 88 18.91 7.50 -2.50
N LEU A 89 17.76 6.84 -2.39
CA LEU A 89 17.41 5.68 -3.21
C LEU A 89 17.27 6.06 -4.70
N PHE A 90 16.56 7.13 -4.97
CA PHE A 90 16.36 7.62 -6.35
C PHE A 90 17.66 8.13 -6.96
N ASP A 91 18.47 8.86 -6.17
CA ASP A 91 19.78 9.36 -6.58
C ASP A 91 20.74 8.21 -6.91
N PHE A 92 20.78 7.17 -6.07
CA PHE A 92 21.57 5.97 -6.31
C PHE A 92 21.17 5.29 -7.62
N LEU A 93 19.86 5.01 -7.80
CA LEU A 93 19.35 4.30 -8.97
C LEU A 93 19.49 5.12 -10.26
N LYS A 94 19.30 6.45 -10.19
CA LYS A 94 19.35 7.31 -11.38
C LYS A 94 20.77 7.59 -11.85
N ASN A 95 21.66 7.88 -10.92
CA ASN A 95 23.06 8.24 -11.25
C ASN A 95 23.97 7.03 -11.40
N GLY A 96 23.51 5.79 -11.07
CA GLY A 96 24.31 4.59 -11.21
C GLY A 96 25.57 4.61 -10.34
N ARG A 97 25.45 5.09 -9.10
CA ARG A 97 26.59 5.18 -8.18
C ARG A 97 27.07 3.78 -7.77
N ASN A 98 28.36 3.64 -7.56
CA ASN A 98 28.94 2.39 -7.08
C ASN A 98 28.84 2.23 -5.56
N GLU A 99 28.57 3.30 -4.84
CA GLU A 99 28.40 3.31 -3.37
C GLU A 99 27.22 4.16 -2.97
N ALA A 100 26.45 3.69 -1.99
CA ALA A 100 25.37 4.45 -1.37
C ALA A 100 25.09 3.97 0.04
N VAL A 101 24.69 4.90 0.89
CA VAL A 101 24.05 4.63 2.18
C VAL A 101 22.63 5.18 2.10
N ILE A 102 21.67 4.29 2.16
CA ILE A 102 20.24 4.60 2.01
C ILE A 102 19.56 4.26 3.33
N ASN A 103 18.87 5.22 3.91
CA ASN A 103 18.19 5.03 5.19
C ASN A 103 16.68 5.24 5.04
N ASP A 104 15.89 4.66 5.95
CA ASP A 104 14.44 4.90 6.08
C ASP A 104 13.61 4.47 4.86
N ILE A 105 13.89 3.32 4.25
CA ILE A 105 12.98 2.72 3.27
C ILE A 105 11.90 1.98 4.03
N LYS A 106 10.63 2.33 3.79
CA LYS A 106 9.49 1.68 4.45
C LYS A 106 8.43 1.34 3.42
N ALA A 107 7.85 0.16 3.58
CA ALA A 107 6.67 -0.25 2.83
C ALA A 107 5.72 -1.00 3.75
N SER A 108 4.43 -0.78 3.59
CA SER A 108 3.40 -1.52 4.30
C SER A 108 2.22 -1.80 3.39
N THR A 109 1.58 -2.94 3.60
CA THR A 109 0.32 -3.28 2.98
C THR A 109 -0.56 -3.96 4.00
N GLN A 110 -1.87 -3.71 3.90
CA GLN A 110 -2.86 -4.38 4.74
C GLN A 110 -4.16 -4.58 3.98
N ALA A 111 -4.85 -5.66 4.34
CA ALA A 111 -6.17 -6.00 3.83
C ALA A 111 -7.10 -6.33 5.00
N TYR A 112 -8.35 -5.89 4.92
CA TYR A 112 -9.35 -6.14 5.94
C TYR A 112 -10.77 -6.10 5.38
N LEU A 113 -11.68 -6.77 6.09
CA LEU A 113 -13.11 -6.67 5.88
C LEU A 113 -13.67 -5.52 6.71
N GLU A 114 -14.50 -4.68 6.12
CA GLU A 114 -15.23 -3.61 6.77
C GLU A 114 -16.74 -3.87 6.68
N ALA A 115 -17.39 -4.14 7.80
CA ALA A 115 -18.84 -4.09 7.90
C ALA A 115 -19.23 -2.73 8.49
N ALA A 116 -20.06 -1.98 7.79
CA ALA A 116 -20.44 -0.64 8.20
C ALA A 116 -21.95 -0.48 8.26
N PHE A 117 -22.44 0.11 9.34
CA PHE A 117 -23.83 0.49 9.51
C PHE A 117 -23.94 2.00 9.66
N SER A 118 -24.80 2.61 8.88
CA SER A 118 -25.06 4.05 8.93
C SER A 118 -26.53 4.32 9.26
N TYR A 119 -26.75 5.36 10.03
CA TYR A 119 -28.07 5.82 10.38
C TYR A 119 -28.12 7.35 10.37
N SER A 120 -29.09 7.94 9.68
CA SER A 120 -29.27 9.38 9.62
C SER A 120 -30.74 9.75 9.78
N PHE A 121 -31.00 10.86 10.46
CA PHE A 121 -32.33 11.36 10.72
C PHE A 121 -32.32 12.89 10.75
N PRO A 122 -33.45 13.54 10.45
CA PRO A 122 -33.59 14.99 10.57
C PRO A 122 -33.60 15.39 12.05
N LEU A 123 -32.80 16.36 12.41
CA LEU A 123 -32.86 17.03 13.69
C LEU A 123 -33.82 18.20 13.62
N THR A 124 -33.84 18.91 12.49
CA THR A 124 -34.80 19.94 12.09
C THR A 124 -35.13 19.76 10.61
N ASP A 125 -36.01 20.57 10.05
CA ASP A 125 -36.33 20.54 8.61
C ASP A 125 -35.13 20.89 7.72
N GLN A 126 -34.08 21.50 8.28
CA GLN A 126 -32.89 21.94 7.54
C GLN A 126 -31.61 21.21 7.98
N ILE A 127 -31.61 20.50 9.10
CA ILE A 127 -30.44 19.88 9.68
C ILE A 127 -30.66 18.37 9.80
N TYR A 128 -29.74 17.59 9.19
CA TYR A 128 -29.70 16.14 9.34
C TYR A 128 -28.50 15.74 10.20
N LEU A 129 -28.72 14.82 11.12
CA LEU A 129 -27.69 14.18 11.91
C LEU A 129 -27.52 12.74 11.44
N GLY A 130 -26.27 12.30 11.30
CA GLY A 130 -25.94 10.92 10.92
C GLY A 130 -24.79 10.38 11.74
N ALA A 131 -24.83 9.08 12.01
CA ALA A 131 -23.76 8.32 12.61
C ALA A 131 -23.44 7.09 11.75
N ARG A 132 -22.17 6.71 11.70
CA ARG A 132 -21.70 5.50 11.03
C ARG A 132 -20.79 4.72 11.96
N GLY A 133 -21.21 3.52 12.31
CA GLY A 133 -20.39 2.53 13.01
C GLY A 133 -19.70 1.59 12.01
N LYS A 134 -18.45 1.21 12.30
CA LYS A 134 -17.68 0.28 11.47
C LYS A 134 -17.12 -0.82 12.35
N PHE A 135 -17.20 -2.04 11.85
CA PHE A 135 -16.54 -3.21 12.41
C PHE A 135 -15.50 -3.68 11.40
N LEU A 136 -14.25 -3.81 11.84
CA LEU A 136 -13.12 -4.17 11.00
C LEU A 136 -12.59 -5.53 11.42
N VAL A 137 -12.36 -6.41 10.43
CA VAL A 137 -11.71 -7.71 10.62
C VAL A 137 -10.47 -7.72 9.74
N GLY A 138 -9.28 -7.73 10.37
CA GLY A 138 -8.01 -7.81 9.67
C GLY A 138 -7.91 -9.14 8.92
N ALA A 139 -7.47 -9.12 7.66
CA ALA A 139 -7.25 -10.33 6.86
C ALA A 139 -5.75 -10.61 6.71
N ALA A 140 -4.98 -9.59 6.33
CA ALA A 140 -3.54 -9.72 6.14
C ALA A 140 -2.85 -8.38 6.35
N ARG A 141 -1.61 -8.42 6.82
CA ARG A 141 -0.73 -7.26 6.92
C ARG A 141 0.70 -7.70 6.64
N ALA A 142 1.41 -6.89 5.85
CA ALA A 142 2.86 -7.00 5.71
C ALA A 142 3.50 -5.62 5.87
N ARG A 143 4.65 -5.57 6.52
CA ARG A 143 5.41 -4.34 6.73
C ARG A 143 6.89 -4.65 6.60
N THR A 144 7.59 -3.80 5.85
CA THR A 144 9.04 -3.81 5.72
C THR A 144 9.58 -2.46 6.18
N SER A 145 10.61 -2.47 7.01
CA SER A 145 11.40 -1.30 7.36
C SER A 145 12.87 -1.64 7.14
N ILE A 146 13.53 -0.89 6.27
CA ILE A 146 14.98 -0.96 6.09
C ILE A 146 15.52 0.35 6.66
N ASP A 147 16.09 0.27 7.86
CA ASP A 147 16.57 1.43 8.59
C ASP A 147 17.90 1.91 8.01
N ARG A 148 18.72 0.98 7.50
CA ARG A 148 19.96 1.27 6.81
C ARG A 148 20.28 0.23 5.76
N LEU A 149 20.70 0.69 4.59
CA LEU A 149 21.17 -0.12 3.46
C LEU A 149 22.49 0.47 2.96
N ASP A 150 23.58 -0.23 3.20
CA ASP A 150 24.92 0.07 2.67
C ASP A 150 25.15 -0.75 1.40
N ILE A 151 25.44 -0.07 0.31
CA ILE A 151 25.70 -0.70 -0.99
C ILE A 151 27.11 -0.30 -1.45
N LYS A 152 27.93 -1.29 -1.79
CA LYS A 152 29.23 -1.10 -2.41
C LYS A 152 29.40 -2.07 -3.59
N LEU A 153 29.39 -1.52 -4.79
CA LEU A 153 29.51 -2.26 -6.04
C LEU A 153 30.93 -2.08 -6.58
N GLN A 154 31.68 -3.16 -6.68
CA GLN A 154 33.01 -3.22 -7.29
C GLN A 154 32.94 -4.08 -8.54
N GLU A 155 33.93 -3.98 -9.43
CA GLU A 155 33.93 -4.73 -10.70
C GLU A 155 33.70 -6.24 -10.54
N ASN A 156 34.23 -6.84 -9.47
CA ASN A 156 34.14 -8.27 -9.21
C ASN A 156 33.46 -8.67 -7.91
N SER A 157 32.91 -7.72 -7.16
CA SER A 157 32.23 -8.01 -5.89
C SER A 157 31.15 -6.98 -5.57
N TRP A 158 30.04 -7.50 -5.07
CA TRP A 158 28.95 -6.67 -4.53
C TRP A 158 28.86 -6.92 -3.03
N ASN A 159 29.02 -5.88 -2.26
CA ASN A 159 28.79 -5.93 -0.82
C ASN A 159 27.55 -5.12 -0.50
N ILE A 160 26.52 -5.79 0.02
CA ILE A 160 25.26 -5.18 0.40
C ILE A 160 25.02 -5.59 1.85
N ASP A 161 24.97 -4.60 2.73
CA ASP A 161 24.66 -4.76 4.15
C ASP A 161 23.36 -4.03 4.44
N ALA A 162 22.37 -4.75 5.00
CA ALA A 162 21.04 -4.22 5.26
C ALA A 162 20.64 -4.48 6.71
N ASP A 163 20.25 -3.43 7.40
CA ASP A 163 19.64 -3.48 8.72
C ASP A 163 18.16 -3.10 8.60
N GLY A 164 17.29 -3.98 9.04
CA GLY A 164 15.86 -3.76 8.89
C GLY A 164 15.01 -4.89 9.46
N SER A 165 13.71 -4.75 9.32
CA SER A 165 12.72 -5.71 9.78
C SER A 165 11.67 -5.99 8.72
N PHE A 166 11.17 -7.23 8.72
CA PHE A 166 10.00 -7.63 7.97
C PHE A 166 9.01 -8.28 8.93
N GLU A 167 7.80 -7.74 8.93
CA GLU A 167 6.69 -8.24 9.76
C GLU A 167 5.55 -8.65 8.84
N MET A 168 4.95 -9.80 9.13
CA MET A 168 3.76 -10.26 8.43
C MET A 168 2.78 -10.91 9.39
N SER A 169 1.49 -10.71 9.16
CA SER A 169 0.41 -11.33 9.93
C SER A 169 -0.80 -11.62 9.04
N GLY A 170 -1.58 -12.63 9.41
CA GLY A 170 -2.82 -12.99 8.73
C GLY A 170 -2.67 -13.94 7.54
N LEU A 171 -1.45 -14.24 7.10
CA LEU A 171 -1.15 -15.27 6.10
C LEU A 171 -0.23 -16.30 6.75
N GLU A 172 -0.60 -17.56 6.70
CA GLU A 172 0.29 -18.65 7.12
C GLU A 172 1.31 -18.89 6.01
N MET A 173 2.58 -18.89 6.39
CA MET A 173 3.69 -19.25 5.51
C MET A 173 4.33 -20.52 6.05
N SER A 174 4.34 -21.55 5.22
CA SER A 174 5.09 -22.77 5.54
C SER A 174 6.51 -22.67 4.95
N SER A 175 7.51 -22.96 5.76
CA SER A 175 8.86 -23.17 5.23
C SER A 175 8.93 -24.57 4.63
N MET A 176 9.32 -24.66 3.37
CA MET A 176 9.59 -25.90 2.66
C MET A 176 11.07 -25.98 2.35
N GLN A 177 11.65 -27.18 2.42
CA GLN A 177 13.04 -27.43 2.10
C GLN A 177 13.14 -27.99 0.67
N ARG A 178 14.00 -27.38 -0.15
CA ARG A 178 14.33 -27.95 -1.47
C ARG A 178 15.24 -29.16 -1.33
N PRO A 179 15.31 -30.00 -2.37
CA PRO A 179 16.23 -31.15 -2.38
C PRO A 179 17.70 -30.77 -2.21
N ASP A 180 18.09 -29.54 -2.50
CA ASP A 180 19.45 -29.00 -2.31
C ASP A 180 19.72 -28.49 -0.88
N GLY A 181 18.74 -28.62 0.03
CA GLY A 181 18.85 -28.18 1.42
C GLY A 181 18.49 -26.71 1.66
N SER A 182 18.21 -25.91 0.62
CA SER A 182 17.77 -24.53 0.80
C SER A 182 16.32 -24.46 1.23
N GLU A 183 15.99 -23.51 2.13
CA GLU A 183 14.62 -23.25 2.55
C GLU A 183 13.95 -22.25 1.60
N TYR A 184 12.67 -22.45 1.33
CA TYR A 184 11.82 -21.47 0.68
C TYR A 184 10.47 -21.40 1.40
N TYR A 185 9.84 -20.25 1.33
CA TYR A 185 8.54 -20.03 1.93
C TYR A 185 7.47 -20.16 0.85
N SER A 186 6.43 -20.95 1.17
CA SER A 186 5.23 -21.08 0.33
C SER A 186 4.04 -20.55 1.10
N PHE A 187 3.13 -19.90 0.40
CA PHE A 187 1.83 -19.58 0.94
C PHE A 187 0.97 -20.83 0.85
N ASP A 188 0.53 -21.35 1.98
CA ASP A 188 -0.47 -22.41 2.01
C ASP A 188 -1.85 -21.85 1.62
N ASP A 189 -2.73 -22.73 1.19
CA ASP A 189 -4.11 -22.34 0.90
C ASP A 189 -4.72 -21.68 2.14
N PHE A 190 -5.23 -20.46 1.95
CA PHE A 190 -5.81 -19.68 3.03
C PHE A 190 -7.06 -20.38 3.57
N ASP A 191 -6.91 -21.03 4.71
CA ASP A 191 -8.04 -21.64 5.43
C ASP A 191 -8.64 -20.64 6.41
N VAL A 192 -9.78 -20.08 6.03
CA VAL A 192 -10.53 -19.12 6.86
C VAL A 192 -10.89 -19.69 8.22
N SER A 193 -11.02 -21.02 8.35
CA SER A 193 -11.39 -21.68 9.61
C SER A 193 -10.26 -21.68 10.64
N SER A 194 -9.01 -21.62 10.19
CA SER A 194 -7.82 -21.57 11.04
C SER A 194 -7.41 -20.15 11.45
N TYR A 195 -8.02 -19.12 10.85
CA TYR A 195 -7.66 -17.73 11.09
C TYR A 195 -8.03 -17.26 12.50
N LYS A 196 -7.03 -17.01 13.33
CA LYS A 196 -7.18 -16.53 14.72
C LYS A 196 -7.19 -15.00 14.85
N GLY A 197 -7.06 -14.28 13.74
CA GLY A 197 -6.92 -12.82 13.74
C GLY A 197 -5.53 -12.33 14.19
N PRO A 198 -5.17 -11.09 13.88
CA PRO A 198 -3.99 -10.49 14.50
C PRO A 198 -4.23 -10.30 16.00
N ALA A 199 -3.26 -10.70 16.80
CA ALA A 199 -3.24 -10.46 18.24
C ALA A 199 -3.08 -8.97 18.56
#